data_f455f3f94fc0c085182832792afdf398
#
_entry.id   f455f3f94fc0c085182832792afdf398
#
_cell.length_a   1.000
_cell.length_b   1.000
_cell.length_c   1.000
_cell.angle_alpha   90.00
_cell.angle_beta   90.00
_cell.angle_gamma   90.00
#
_symmetry.space_group_name_H-M   'P 1'
#
loop_
_entity.id
_entity.type
_entity.pdbx_description
1 polymer ?
#
loop_
_entity_poly.entity_id
_entity_poly.type
_entity_poly.pdbx_seq_one_letter_code
_entity_poly.pdbx_strand_id
1 'polypeptide(L)'
;IVFELIRDWKVITFRYRNILYGLVSLTGILSAKFSPGNTLRFEKNVESWFPNFVHLNPFQKIGLGILETGDGIFSVSFGCIFVFLIVLVVLSFYKKNFISLILSSFTLFAILSQKFEWRNILFTLSSVSKVARESGTFDYNVVYFGAVIYYIILFMILMYSLWTLSKVSDRLWIIYLFGIGLIGRLLISFSPTLYASSTRTYLPIMLSLFIITCYFLNDIYIHFKRSKAIK
;
A
#
# COMPACT_ATOMS: atom_id res chain seq x y z
N ILE A 1 19.07 -4.80 -0.38
CA ILE A 1 20.04 -3.90 -1.03
C ILE A 1 19.66 -2.44 -0.76
N VAL A 2 18.52 -1.92 -1.26
CA VAL A 2 18.13 -0.50 -1.07
C VAL A 2 18.03 -0.12 0.40
N PHE A 3 17.42 -0.97 1.23
CA PHE A 3 17.33 -0.76 2.67
C PHE A 3 18.70 -0.75 3.35
N GLU A 4 19.60 -1.68 3.00
CA GLU A 4 20.99 -1.70 3.51
C GLU A 4 21.77 -0.47 3.09
N LEU A 5 21.61 -0.01 1.83
CA LEU A 5 22.23 1.21 1.34
C LEU A 5 21.77 2.45 2.12
N ILE A 6 20.48 2.55 2.45
CA ILE A 6 19.94 3.67 3.22
C ILE A 6 20.40 3.61 4.68
N ARG A 7 20.40 2.43 5.29
CA ARG A 7 20.82 2.23 6.68
C ARG A 7 22.31 2.52 6.87
N ASP A 8 23.13 2.02 5.96
CA ASP A 8 24.59 2.05 6.06
C ASP A 8 25.19 3.16 5.17
N TRP A 9 24.41 4.21 4.84
CA TRP A 9 24.84 5.32 3.98
C TRP A 9 26.17 5.96 4.41
N LYS A 10 26.49 5.94 5.71
CA LYS A 10 27.76 6.46 6.25
C LYS A 10 28.94 5.45 6.17
N VAL A 11 28.66 4.19 5.90
CA VAL A 11 29.63 3.10 5.79
C VAL A 11 29.45 2.42 4.45
N ILE A 12 29.76 3.15 3.36
CA ILE A 12 29.78 2.57 2.01
C ILE A 12 31.03 1.68 1.88
N THR A 13 31.02 0.55 2.55
CA THR A 13 31.78 -0.59 2.08
C THR A 13 31.05 -1.13 0.86
N PHE A 14 31.52 -0.74 -0.31
CA PHE A 14 31.07 -1.22 -1.60
C PHE A 14 31.21 -2.74 -1.60
N ARG A 15 30.18 -3.46 -1.16
CA ARG A 15 30.21 -4.92 -1.15
C ARG A 15 29.87 -5.38 -2.56
N TYR A 16 30.84 -5.98 -3.26
CA TYR A 16 30.66 -6.62 -4.57
C TYR A 16 29.36 -7.46 -4.64
N ARG A 17 28.99 -8.07 -3.54
CA ARG A 17 27.73 -8.80 -3.38
C ARG A 17 26.48 -7.97 -3.68
N ASN A 18 26.42 -6.71 -3.23
CA ASN A 18 25.26 -5.84 -3.45
C ASN A 18 25.17 -5.38 -4.91
N ILE A 19 26.32 -5.16 -5.56
CA ILE A 19 26.38 -4.90 -7.00
C ILE A 19 25.88 -6.12 -7.77
N LEU A 20 26.36 -7.31 -7.42
CA LEU A 20 25.94 -8.55 -8.07
C LEU A 20 24.42 -8.74 -7.97
N TYR A 21 23.83 -8.55 -6.79
CA TYR A 21 22.37 -8.62 -6.61
C TYR A 21 21.64 -7.56 -7.43
N GLY A 22 22.17 -6.35 -7.53
CA GLY A 22 21.63 -5.29 -8.38
C GLY A 22 21.65 -5.68 -9.85
N LEU A 23 22.76 -6.22 -10.34
CA LEU A 23 22.90 -6.70 -11.72
C LEU A 23 21.95 -7.85 -12.02
N VAL A 24 21.86 -8.85 -11.15
CA VAL A 24 20.91 -9.96 -11.30
C VAL A 24 19.48 -9.47 -11.33
N SER A 25 19.10 -8.53 -10.46
CA SER A 25 17.75 -7.94 -10.48
C SER A 25 17.49 -7.18 -11.77
N LEU A 26 18.46 -6.40 -12.25
CA LEU A 26 18.35 -5.65 -13.51
C LEU A 26 18.21 -6.59 -14.71
N THR A 27 19.03 -7.67 -14.79
CA THR A 27 18.91 -8.67 -15.87
C THR A 27 17.57 -9.37 -15.84
N GLY A 28 17.01 -9.67 -14.65
CA GLY A 28 15.66 -10.22 -14.51
C GLY A 28 14.57 -9.29 -15.07
N ILE A 29 14.64 -7.99 -14.75
CA ILE A 29 13.71 -6.98 -15.26
C ILE A 29 13.82 -6.84 -16.78
N LEU A 30 15.05 -6.76 -17.31
CA LEU A 30 15.28 -6.67 -18.76
C LEU A 30 14.79 -7.91 -19.50
N SER A 31 15.08 -9.12 -18.98
CA SER A 31 14.59 -10.37 -19.52
C SER A 31 13.08 -10.43 -19.58
N ALA A 32 12.40 -10.00 -18.50
CA ALA A 32 10.94 -9.92 -18.47
C ALA A 32 10.40 -8.92 -19.51
N LYS A 33 11.04 -7.75 -19.66
CA LYS A 33 10.63 -6.73 -20.62
C LYS A 33 10.81 -7.16 -22.08
N PHE A 34 11.90 -7.83 -22.40
CA PHE A 34 12.25 -8.24 -23.77
C PHE A 34 11.80 -9.66 -24.11
N SER A 35 10.97 -10.30 -23.27
CA SER A 35 10.41 -11.61 -23.56
C SER A 35 9.56 -11.57 -24.84
N PRO A 36 9.81 -12.47 -25.84
CA PRO A 36 9.15 -12.42 -27.13
C PRO A 36 7.60 -12.52 -27.09
N GLY A 37 7.06 -13.11 -26.02
CA GLY A 37 5.60 -13.21 -25.85
C GLY A 37 4.95 -12.02 -25.14
N ASN A 38 5.73 -11.00 -24.74
CA ASN A 38 5.21 -9.91 -23.90
C ASN A 38 4.30 -8.97 -24.68
N THR A 39 4.64 -8.68 -25.94
CA THR A 39 3.80 -7.82 -26.82
C THR A 39 2.46 -8.47 -27.11
N LEU A 40 2.44 -9.74 -27.49
CA LEU A 40 1.20 -10.49 -27.74
C LEU A 40 0.32 -10.59 -26.48
N ARG A 41 0.94 -10.80 -25.31
CA ARG A 41 0.21 -10.80 -24.03
C ARG A 41 -0.36 -9.41 -23.72
N PHE A 42 0.40 -8.35 -24.00
CA PHE A 42 -0.05 -7.00 -23.78
C PHE A 42 -1.29 -6.69 -24.64
N GLU A 43 -1.23 -6.96 -25.95
CA GLU A 43 -2.34 -6.74 -26.87
C GLU A 43 -3.58 -7.53 -26.46
N LYS A 44 -3.42 -8.82 -26.18
CA LYS A 44 -4.52 -9.67 -25.70
C LYS A 44 -5.12 -9.18 -24.37
N ASN A 45 -4.29 -8.70 -23.44
CA ASN A 45 -4.76 -8.18 -22.16
C ASN A 45 -5.49 -6.85 -22.33
N VAL A 46 -5.03 -5.97 -23.24
CA VAL A 46 -5.74 -4.74 -23.58
C VAL A 46 -7.11 -5.07 -24.14
N GLU A 47 -7.19 -5.96 -25.13
CA GLU A 47 -8.44 -6.33 -25.78
C GLU A 47 -9.44 -6.98 -24.81
N SER A 48 -8.96 -7.91 -23.97
CA SER A 48 -9.83 -8.70 -23.10
C SER A 48 -10.21 -8.05 -21.79
N TRP A 49 -9.35 -7.18 -21.22
CA TRP A 49 -9.51 -6.70 -19.84
C TRP A 49 -9.62 -5.20 -19.71
N PHE A 50 -8.95 -4.43 -20.58
CA PHE A 50 -8.93 -2.98 -20.43
C PHE A 50 -8.73 -2.28 -21.79
N PRO A 51 -9.73 -2.26 -22.69
CA PRO A 51 -9.59 -1.70 -24.02
C PRO A 51 -9.14 -0.23 -24.04
N ASN A 52 -9.60 0.58 -23.09
CA ASN A 52 -9.25 2.00 -23.00
C ASN A 52 -7.80 2.25 -22.53
N PHE A 53 -7.06 1.22 -22.08
CA PHE A 53 -5.74 1.38 -21.50
C PHE A 53 -4.72 2.08 -22.38
N VAL A 54 -4.78 1.87 -23.69
CA VAL A 54 -3.85 2.46 -24.67
C VAL A 54 -4.05 3.98 -24.78
N HIS A 55 -5.29 4.44 -24.61
CA HIS A 55 -5.66 5.85 -24.73
C HIS A 55 -5.38 6.65 -23.46
N LEU A 56 -5.09 5.99 -22.34
CA LEU A 56 -4.80 6.64 -21.08
C LEU A 56 -3.37 7.19 -21.04
N ASN A 57 -3.24 8.44 -20.60
CA ASN A 57 -1.93 9.01 -20.32
C ASN A 57 -1.35 8.48 -18.97
N PRO A 58 -0.04 8.67 -18.71
CA PRO A 58 0.58 8.18 -17.48
C PRO A 58 -0.08 8.69 -16.19
N PHE A 59 -0.55 9.94 -16.15
CA PHE A 59 -1.23 10.51 -14.99
C PHE A 59 -2.57 9.82 -14.70
N GLN A 60 -3.35 9.55 -15.75
CA GLN A 60 -4.59 8.79 -15.63
C GLN A 60 -4.35 7.38 -15.13
N LYS A 61 -3.31 6.70 -15.63
CA LYS A 61 -2.91 5.37 -15.16
C LYS A 61 -2.53 5.38 -13.68
N ILE A 62 -1.77 6.36 -13.22
CA ILE A 62 -1.41 6.52 -11.81
C ILE A 62 -2.67 6.80 -10.98
N GLY A 63 -3.54 7.70 -11.43
CA GLY A 63 -4.80 8.02 -10.74
C GLY A 63 -5.68 6.78 -10.56
N LEU A 64 -5.92 6.03 -11.64
CA LEU A 64 -6.66 4.76 -11.59
C LEU A 64 -5.97 3.74 -10.68
N GLY A 65 -4.64 3.66 -10.72
CA GLY A 65 -3.85 2.79 -9.85
C GLY A 65 -4.01 3.12 -8.36
N ILE A 66 -4.04 4.40 -8.00
CA ILE A 66 -4.28 4.84 -6.62
C ILE A 66 -5.70 4.50 -6.18
N LEU A 67 -6.71 4.78 -7.01
CA LEU A 67 -8.10 4.45 -6.73
C LEU A 67 -8.30 2.95 -6.53
N GLU A 68 -7.80 2.14 -7.46
CA GLU A 68 -7.92 0.67 -7.40
C GLU A 68 -7.12 0.08 -6.23
N THR A 69 -5.93 0.63 -5.93
CA THR A 69 -5.13 0.19 -4.80
C THR A 69 -5.81 0.50 -3.48
N GLY A 70 -6.35 1.70 -3.33
CA GLY A 70 -7.08 2.11 -2.13
C GLY A 70 -8.33 1.26 -1.92
N ASP A 71 -9.18 1.15 -2.93
CA ASP A 71 -10.39 0.32 -2.87
C ASP A 71 -10.06 -1.14 -2.53
N GLY A 72 -9.06 -1.72 -3.20
CA GLY A 72 -8.71 -3.11 -3.00
C GLY A 72 -8.06 -3.41 -1.65
N ILE A 73 -7.24 -2.52 -1.09
CA ILE A 73 -6.71 -2.69 0.26
C ILE A 73 -7.85 -2.72 1.26
N PHE A 74 -8.85 -1.87 1.09
CA PHE A 74 -9.96 -1.74 2.04
C PHE A 74 -11.10 -2.73 1.79
N SER A 75 -11.28 -3.25 0.58
CA SER A 75 -12.30 -4.22 0.24
C SER A 75 -11.78 -5.66 0.22
N VAL A 76 -10.76 -5.93 -0.60
CA VAL A 76 -10.20 -7.28 -0.83
C VAL A 76 -9.40 -7.76 0.39
N SER A 77 -8.61 -6.86 0.98
CA SER A 77 -7.75 -7.15 2.13
C SER A 77 -8.38 -6.74 3.47
N PHE A 78 -9.71 -6.55 3.51
CA PHE A 78 -10.43 -5.98 4.66
C PHE A 78 -10.03 -6.61 5.99
N GLY A 79 -10.02 -7.92 6.11
CA GLY A 79 -9.67 -8.60 7.37
C GLY A 79 -8.25 -8.26 7.84
N CYS A 80 -7.29 -8.24 6.93
CA CYS A 80 -5.90 -7.95 7.25
C CYS A 80 -5.71 -6.49 7.71
N ILE A 81 -6.25 -5.54 6.93
CA ILE A 81 -6.13 -4.10 7.27
C ILE A 81 -6.93 -3.73 8.52
N PHE A 82 -8.08 -4.38 8.74
CA PHE A 82 -8.91 -4.15 9.92
C PHE A 82 -8.18 -4.55 11.21
N VAL A 83 -7.61 -5.77 11.25
CA VAL A 83 -6.80 -6.22 12.40
C VAL A 83 -5.60 -5.33 12.61
N PHE A 84 -4.90 -4.96 11.53
CA PHE A 84 -3.76 -4.05 11.58
C PHE A 84 -4.14 -2.70 12.21
N LEU A 85 -5.26 -2.10 11.81
CA LEU A 85 -5.70 -0.81 12.36
C LEU A 85 -6.14 -0.91 13.83
N ILE A 86 -6.80 -1.99 14.23
CA ILE A 86 -7.09 -2.22 15.66
C ILE A 86 -5.78 -2.25 16.46
N VAL A 87 -4.77 -2.96 15.98
CA VAL A 87 -3.47 -3.02 16.64
C VAL A 87 -2.82 -1.63 16.72
N LEU A 88 -2.90 -0.81 15.65
CA LEU A 88 -2.41 0.56 15.67
C LEU A 88 -3.14 1.43 16.71
N VAL A 89 -4.48 1.34 16.78
CA VAL A 89 -5.29 2.09 17.76
C VAL A 89 -4.91 1.68 19.18
N VAL A 90 -4.84 0.39 19.47
CA VAL A 90 -4.45 -0.14 20.78
C VAL A 90 -3.04 0.31 21.15
N LEU A 91 -2.08 0.20 20.23
CA LEU A 91 -0.70 0.61 20.48
C LEU A 91 -0.57 2.11 20.69
N SER A 92 -1.33 2.93 19.94
CA SER A 92 -1.39 4.38 20.11
C SER A 92 -1.88 4.77 21.51
N PHE A 93 -2.89 4.05 22.00
CA PHE A 93 -3.42 4.21 23.35
C PHE A 93 -2.36 3.89 24.41
N TYR A 94 -1.68 2.74 24.29
CA TYR A 94 -0.62 2.35 25.24
C TYR A 94 0.58 3.28 25.22
N LYS A 95 0.98 3.79 24.06
CA LYS A 95 2.09 4.75 23.93
C LYS A 95 1.69 6.20 24.24
N LYS A 96 0.42 6.44 24.59
CA LYS A 96 -0.15 7.77 24.84
C LYS A 96 0.08 8.76 23.69
N ASN A 97 0.10 8.26 22.47
CA ASN A 97 0.25 9.08 21.28
C ASN A 97 -1.14 9.46 20.72
N PHE A 98 -1.69 10.58 21.21
CA PHE A 98 -3.03 11.01 20.86
C PHE A 98 -3.20 11.31 19.36
N ILE A 99 -2.17 11.84 18.70
CA ILE A 99 -2.25 12.15 17.26
C ILE A 99 -2.42 10.86 16.47
N SER A 100 -1.55 9.86 16.70
CA SER A 100 -1.69 8.55 16.04
C SER A 100 -2.98 7.85 16.39
N LEU A 101 -3.50 8.02 17.63
CA LEU A 101 -4.77 7.45 18.05
C LEU A 101 -5.93 8.01 17.23
N ILE A 102 -6.02 9.35 17.12
CA ILE A 102 -7.07 10.03 16.34
C ILE A 102 -6.99 9.61 14.86
N LEU A 103 -5.78 9.66 14.29
CA LEU A 103 -5.56 9.36 12.87
C LEU A 103 -5.86 7.88 12.53
N SER A 104 -5.42 6.94 13.36
CA SER A 104 -5.71 5.52 13.17
C SER A 104 -7.19 5.21 13.35
N SER A 105 -7.87 5.86 14.33
CA SER A 105 -9.31 5.73 14.52
C SER A 105 -10.10 6.31 13.36
N PHE A 106 -9.67 7.45 12.80
CA PHE A 106 -10.26 8.03 11.61
C PHE A 106 -10.14 7.09 10.40
N THR A 107 -8.95 6.50 10.19
CA THR A 107 -8.75 5.53 9.10
C THR A 107 -9.61 4.29 9.29
N LEU A 108 -9.72 3.78 10.53
CA LEU A 108 -10.61 2.66 10.86
C LEU A 108 -12.07 3.01 10.54
N PHE A 109 -12.54 4.19 10.94
CA PHE A 109 -13.88 4.67 10.61
C PHE A 109 -14.10 4.78 9.09
N ALA A 110 -13.12 5.29 8.35
CA ALA A 110 -13.19 5.40 6.89
C ALA A 110 -13.36 4.04 6.22
N ILE A 111 -12.61 3.02 6.65
CA ILE A 111 -12.70 1.65 6.14
C ILE A 111 -14.05 1.00 6.49
N LEU A 112 -14.53 1.19 7.72
CA LEU A 112 -15.85 0.68 8.13
C LEU A 112 -16.96 1.35 7.32
N SER A 113 -16.87 2.66 7.10
CA SER A 113 -17.81 3.41 6.28
C SER A 113 -17.88 2.86 4.85
N GLN A 114 -16.74 2.52 4.25
CA GLN A 114 -16.70 1.91 2.92
C GLN A 114 -17.28 0.47 2.95
N LYS A 115 -16.93 -0.32 3.95
CA LYS A 115 -17.36 -1.72 4.05
C LYS A 115 -18.87 -1.88 4.27
N PHE A 116 -19.44 -1.02 5.12
CA PHE A 116 -20.85 -1.05 5.47
C PHE A 116 -21.72 -0.07 4.65
N GLU A 117 -21.13 0.54 3.63
CA GLU A 117 -21.80 1.44 2.69
C GLU A 117 -22.57 2.58 3.39
N TRP A 118 -21.98 3.13 4.46
CA TRP A 118 -22.60 4.24 5.18
C TRP A 118 -22.68 5.46 4.26
N ARG A 119 -23.87 6.03 4.10
CA ARG A 119 -24.13 7.19 3.24
C ARG A 119 -23.48 8.46 3.78
N ASN A 120 -22.16 8.57 3.65
CA ASN A 120 -21.37 9.72 4.03
C ASN A 120 -20.35 10.09 2.93
N ILE A 121 -19.67 11.21 3.11
CA ILE A 121 -18.69 11.72 2.12
C ILE A 121 -17.52 10.72 1.88
N LEU A 122 -17.11 9.96 2.90
CA LEU A 122 -16.00 9.00 2.78
C LEU A 122 -16.40 7.82 1.89
N PHE A 123 -17.64 7.34 2.05
CA PHE A 123 -18.21 6.32 1.17
C PHE A 123 -18.36 6.84 -0.26
N THR A 124 -18.85 8.07 -0.43
CA THR A 124 -18.99 8.68 -1.77
C THR A 124 -17.63 8.77 -2.47
N LEU A 125 -16.57 9.22 -1.78
CA LEU A 125 -15.22 9.28 -2.33
C LEU A 125 -14.68 7.89 -2.68
N SER A 126 -14.91 6.89 -1.84
CA SER A 126 -14.46 5.52 -2.12
C SER A 126 -15.21 4.87 -3.29
N SER A 127 -16.50 5.20 -3.48
CA SER A 127 -17.32 4.65 -4.57
C SER A 127 -16.85 5.08 -5.97
N VAL A 128 -16.11 6.19 -6.08
CA VAL A 128 -15.51 6.66 -7.34
C VAL A 128 -14.61 5.60 -7.97
N SER A 129 -13.93 4.79 -7.16
CA SER A 129 -13.11 3.68 -7.63
C SER A 129 -13.95 2.64 -8.42
N LYS A 130 -15.16 2.34 -7.96
CA LYS A 130 -16.07 1.42 -8.67
C LYS A 130 -16.52 2.02 -10.01
N VAL A 131 -16.88 3.31 -10.02
CA VAL A 131 -17.26 4.04 -11.24
C VAL A 131 -16.10 4.07 -12.24
N ALA A 132 -14.89 4.37 -11.78
CA ALA A 132 -13.68 4.40 -12.60
C ALA A 132 -13.36 3.02 -13.22
N ARG A 133 -13.61 1.94 -12.47
CA ARG A 133 -13.44 0.56 -12.96
C ARG A 133 -14.47 0.21 -14.04
N GLU A 134 -15.72 0.57 -13.84
CA GLU A 134 -16.80 0.29 -14.79
C GLU A 134 -16.65 1.09 -16.09
N SER A 135 -16.27 2.37 -15.99
CA SER A 135 -16.05 3.23 -17.17
C SER A 135 -14.74 2.91 -17.88
N GLY A 136 -13.75 2.36 -17.19
CA GLY A 136 -12.40 2.17 -17.72
C GLY A 136 -11.70 3.49 -18.08
N THR A 137 -12.12 4.63 -17.50
CA THR A 137 -11.57 5.96 -17.77
C THR A 137 -11.24 6.69 -16.48
N PHE A 138 -10.38 7.68 -16.59
CA PHE A 138 -10.13 8.64 -15.52
C PHE A 138 -10.52 10.02 -16.02
N ASP A 139 -11.63 10.54 -15.54
CA ASP A 139 -12.08 11.86 -15.90
C ASP A 139 -11.34 12.92 -15.09
N TYR A 140 -10.93 14.01 -15.79
CA TYR A 140 -10.29 15.15 -15.14
C TYR A 140 -11.33 16.06 -14.46
N ASN A 141 -12.06 15.53 -13.48
CA ASN A 141 -13.02 16.25 -12.70
C ASN A 141 -12.69 16.26 -11.20
N VAL A 142 -13.29 17.17 -10.46
CA VAL A 142 -13.05 17.38 -9.03
C VAL A 142 -13.33 16.12 -8.21
N VAL A 143 -14.27 15.27 -8.63
CA VAL A 143 -14.68 14.07 -7.91
C VAL A 143 -13.59 13.00 -7.96
N TYR A 144 -13.00 12.76 -9.15
CA TYR A 144 -11.88 11.82 -9.31
C TYR A 144 -10.64 12.29 -8.56
N PHE A 145 -10.28 13.58 -8.67
CA PHE A 145 -9.16 14.14 -7.92
C PHE A 145 -9.40 14.08 -6.42
N GLY A 146 -10.61 14.38 -5.97
CA GLY A 146 -10.99 14.26 -4.56
C GLY A 146 -10.83 12.85 -4.02
N ALA A 147 -11.21 11.83 -4.79
CA ALA A 147 -11.06 10.43 -4.42
C ALA A 147 -9.57 9.99 -4.40
N VAL A 148 -8.77 10.44 -5.35
CA VAL A 148 -7.32 10.18 -5.36
C VAL A 148 -6.65 10.80 -4.14
N ILE A 149 -6.93 12.07 -3.84
CA ILE A 149 -6.41 12.79 -2.67
C ILE A 149 -6.83 12.09 -1.38
N TYR A 150 -8.09 11.65 -1.28
CA TYR A 150 -8.60 10.88 -0.15
C TYR A 150 -7.73 9.64 0.15
N TYR A 151 -7.45 8.81 -0.86
CA TYR A 151 -6.60 7.63 -0.65
C TYR A 151 -5.15 7.99 -0.34
N ILE A 152 -4.60 9.02 -0.98
CA ILE A 152 -3.25 9.52 -0.65
C ILE A 152 -3.19 9.95 0.82
N ILE A 153 -4.18 10.70 1.30
CA ILE A 153 -4.24 11.11 2.72
C ILE A 153 -4.30 9.89 3.64
N LEU A 154 -5.11 8.89 3.33
CA LEU A 154 -5.16 7.66 4.15
C LEU A 154 -3.81 6.93 4.19
N PHE A 155 -3.11 6.82 3.05
CA PHE A 155 -1.77 6.23 3.03
C PHE A 155 -0.74 7.06 3.81
N MET A 156 -0.81 8.39 3.73
CA MET A 156 0.06 9.27 4.51
C MET A 156 -0.21 9.16 6.02
N ILE A 157 -1.46 9.03 6.43
CA ILE A 157 -1.86 8.77 7.82
C ILE A 157 -1.26 7.45 8.31
N LEU A 158 -1.35 6.39 7.51
CA LEU A 158 -0.76 5.10 7.85
C LEU A 158 0.77 5.21 8.00
N MET A 159 1.45 5.83 7.04
CA MET A 159 2.90 6.07 7.09
C MET A 159 3.32 6.85 8.33
N TYR A 160 2.59 7.93 8.66
CA TYR A 160 2.83 8.72 9.87
C TYR A 160 2.64 7.89 11.16
N SER A 161 1.57 7.11 11.23
CA SER A 161 1.29 6.24 12.39
C SER A 161 2.38 5.18 12.55
N LEU A 162 2.82 4.56 11.46
CA LEU A 162 3.94 3.62 11.46
C LEU A 162 5.24 4.27 11.95
N TRP A 163 5.53 5.48 11.47
CA TRP A 163 6.73 6.22 11.87
C TRP A 163 6.75 6.55 13.35
N THR A 164 5.65 7.04 13.88
CA THR A 164 5.58 7.51 15.27
C THR A 164 5.45 6.39 16.29
N LEU A 165 4.80 5.29 15.92
CA LEU A 165 4.59 4.14 16.81
C LEU A 165 5.75 3.14 16.80
N SER A 166 6.62 3.17 15.79
CA SER A 166 7.77 2.29 15.71
C SER A 166 8.90 2.74 16.63
N LYS A 167 9.73 1.79 17.10
CA LYS A 167 10.99 2.09 17.78
C LYS A 167 11.93 2.81 16.81
N VAL A 168 12.75 3.73 17.33
CA VAL A 168 13.66 4.53 16.50
C VAL A 168 14.57 3.67 15.62
N SER A 169 15.07 2.54 16.16
CA SER A 169 15.91 1.59 15.42
C SER A 169 15.21 0.94 14.22
N ASP A 170 13.89 0.77 14.28
CA ASP A 170 13.14 -0.07 13.36
C ASP A 170 12.27 0.74 12.40
N ARG A 171 12.19 2.06 12.59
CA ARG A 171 11.33 2.97 11.80
C ARG A 171 11.53 2.83 10.30
N LEU A 172 12.78 2.92 9.86
CA LEU A 172 13.12 2.87 8.42
C LEU A 172 12.75 1.52 7.83
N TRP A 173 12.96 0.42 8.57
CA TRP A 173 12.62 -0.92 8.11
C TRP A 173 11.11 -1.08 7.94
N ILE A 174 10.30 -0.62 8.90
CA ILE A 174 8.85 -0.71 8.88
C ILE A 174 8.26 0.12 7.74
N ILE A 175 8.73 1.36 7.58
CA ILE A 175 8.30 2.23 6.48
C ILE A 175 8.69 1.63 5.12
N TYR A 176 9.90 1.10 5.00
CA TYR A 176 10.38 0.43 3.80
C TYR A 176 9.53 -0.80 3.45
N LEU A 177 9.21 -1.62 4.44
CA LEU A 177 8.38 -2.82 4.25
C LEU A 177 6.98 -2.46 3.77
N PHE A 178 6.32 -1.48 4.39
CA PHE A 178 5.02 -0.99 3.97
C PHE A 178 5.08 -0.34 2.58
N GLY A 179 6.10 0.51 2.35
CA GLY A 179 6.31 1.22 1.10
C GLY A 179 6.52 0.28 -0.09
N ILE A 180 7.32 -0.78 0.07
CA ILE A 180 7.52 -1.79 -0.99
C ILE A 180 6.21 -2.49 -1.34
N GLY A 181 5.42 -2.88 -0.32
CA GLY A 181 4.11 -3.49 -0.56
C GLY A 181 3.18 -2.57 -1.34
N LEU A 182 3.13 -1.29 -0.96
CA LEU A 182 2.31 -0.29 -1.61
C LEU A 182 2.78 0.02 -3.05
N ILE A 183 4.08 0.29 -3.23
CA ILE A 183 4.67 0.58 -4.55
C ILE A 183 4.50 -0.61 -5.48
N GLY A 184 4.73 -1.84 -4.99
CA GLY A 184 4.56 -3.06 -5.79
C GLY A 184 3.13 -3.17 -6.36
N ARG A 185 2.12 -2.78 -5.57
CA ARG A 185 0.73 -2.73 -6.06
C ARG A 185 0.49 -1.57 -7.03
N LEU A 186 1.03 -0.38 -6.74
CA LEU A 186 0.89 0.79 -7.61
C LEU A 186 1.55 0.60 -8.98
N LEU A 187 2.64 -0.15 -9.09
CA LEU A 187 3.28 -0.43 -10.38
C LEU A 187 2.37 -1.18 -11.35
N ILE A 188 1.36 -1.89 -10.86
CA ILE A 188 0.37 -2.57 -11.71
C ILE A 188 -0.52 -1.59 -12.46
N SER A 189 -0.60 -0.34 -12.04
CA SER A 189 -1.32 0.72 -12.77
C SER A 189 -0.80 0.92 -14.22
N PHE A 190 0.43 0.54 -14.47
CA PHE A 190 1.04 0.58 -15.81
C PHE A 190 0.83 -0.71 -16.62
N SER A 191 -0.04 -1.62 -16.14
CA SER A 191 -0.41 -2.85 -16.83
C SER A 191 -1.88 -2.84 -17.21
N PRO A 192 -2.27 -3.31 -18.41
CA PRO A 192 -3.66 -3.46 -18.79
C PRO A 192 -4.43 -4.47 -17.91
N THR A 193 -3.71 -5.22 -17.06
CA THR A 193 -4.32 -6.16 -16.11
C THR A 193 -4.67 -5.54 -14.76
N LEU A 194 -4.70 -4.20 -14.65
CA LEU A 194 -4.99 -3.48 -13.41
C LEU A 194 -6.23 -4.02 -12.67
N TYR A 195 -7.31 -4.28 -13.41
CA TYR A 195 -8.57 -4.77 -12.88
C TYR A 195 -8.68 -6.31 -12.87
N ALA A 196 -7.96 -6.99 -13.76
CA ALA A 196 -8.01 -8.44 -13.91
C ALA A 196 -7.18 -9.20 -12.87
N SER A 197 -6.13 -8.59 -12.36
CA SER A 197 -5.14 -9.25 -11.50
C SER A 197 -5.62 -9.51 -10.07
N SER A 198 -6.80 -9.02 -9.69
CA SER A 198 -7.53 -9.33 -8.46
C SER A 198 -6.64 -9.47 -7.20
N THR A 199 -6.94 -10.45 -6.35
CA THR A 199 -6.33 -10.68 -5.04
C THR A 199 -4.81 -10.92 -5.06
N ARG A 200 -4.28 -11.53 -6.13
CA ARG A 200 -2.85 -11.88 -6.23
C ARG A 200 -1.93 -10.68 -6.12
N THR A 201 -2.35 -9.54 -6.65
CA THR A 201 -1.54 -8.32 -6.67
C THR A 201 -1.51 -7.58 -5.34
N TYR A 202 -2.42 -7.92 -4.44
CA TYR A 202 -2.43 -7.41 -3.06
C TYR A 202 -1.59 -8.23 -2.09
N LEU A 203 -1.13 -9.42 -2.50
CA LEU A 203 -0.35 -10.31 -1.64
C LEU A 203 0.89 -9.63 -1.01
N PRO A 204 1.71 -8.86 -1.74
CA PRO A 204 2.88 -8.20 -1.16
C PRO A 204 2.50 -7.22 -0.05
N ILE A 205 1.46 -6.41 -0.24
CA ILE A 205 1.03 -5.47 0.80
C ILE A 205 0.35 -6.16 1.97
N MET A 206 -0.43 -7.22 1.73
CA MET A 206 -1.02 -8.03 2.79
C MET A 206 0.05 -8.68 3.66
N LEU A 207 1.10 -9.23 3.05
CA LEU A 207 2.24 -9.81 3.76
C LEU A 207 2.99 -8.76 4.57
N SER A 208 3.22 -7.58 3.99
CA SER A 208 3.85 -6.46 4.70
C SER A 208 3.02 -6.03 5.92
N LEU A 209 1.71 -5.86 5.76
CA LEU A 209 0.80 -5.53 6.87
C LEU A 209 0.79 -6.61 7.94
N PHE A 210 0.79 -7.88 7.55
CA PHE A 210 0.85 -9.00 8.50
C PHE A 210 2.14 -8.98 9.34
N ILE A 211 3.30 -8.83 8.71
CA ILE A 211 4.61 -8.77 9.41
C ILE A 211 4.64 -7.58 10.36
N ILE A 212 4.18 -6.40 9.91
CA ILE A 212 4.13 -5.20 10.75
C ILE A 212 3.16 -5.39 11.93
N THR A 213 2.02 -6.05 11.70
CA THR A 213 1.05 -6.36 12.76
C THR A 213 1.68 -7.26 13.83
N CYS A 214 2.38 -8.33 13.43
CA CYS A 214 3.10 -9.20 14.35
C CYS A 214 4.17 -8.45 15.16
N TYR A 215 4.91 -7.55 14.52
CA TYR A 215 5.88 -6.69 15.19
C TYR A 215 5.22 -5.82 16.28
N PHE A 216 4.11 -5.17 15.98
CA PHE A 216 3.40 -4.33 16.96
C PHE A 216 2.70 -5.11 18.05
N LEU A 217 2.16 -6.29 17.76
CA LEU A 217 1.61 -7.20 18.77
C LEU A 217 2.68 -7.62 19.77
N ASN A 218 3.88 -7.94 19.31
CA ASN A 218 5.02 -8.22 20.20
C ASN A 218 5.38 -7.01 21.08
N ASP A 219 5.34 -5.80 20.55
CA ASP A 219 5.59 -4.57 21.31
C ASP A 219 4.53 -4.36 22.40
N ILE A 220 3.24 -4.57 22.10
CA ILE A 220 2.14 -4.53 23.05
C ILE A 220 2.35 -5.58 24.16
N TYR A 221 2.70 -6.82 23.79
CA TYR A 221 2.95 -7.90 24.74
C TYR A 221 4.06 -7.57 25.73
N ILE A 222 5.19 -7.03 25.25
CA ILE A 222 6.31 -6.61 26.08
C ILE A 222 5.89 -5.50 27.06
N HIS A 223 5.12 -4.51 26.60
CA HIS A 223 4.60 -3.45 27.46
C HIS A 223 3.68 -4.00 28.56
N PHE A 224 2.79 -4.92 28.21
CA PHE A 224 1.88 -5.55 29.17
C PHE A 224 2.62 -6.36 30.24
N LYS A 225 3.64 -7.12 29.84
CA LYS A 225 4.48 -7.89 30.77
C LYS A 225 5.23 -6.99 31.76
N ARG A 226 5.78 -5.86 31.29
CA ARG A 226 6.47 -4.89 32.15
C ARG A 226 5.52 -4.22 33.14
N SER A 227 4.31 -3.87 32.73
CA SER A 227 3.30 -3.29 33.60
C SER A 227 2.86 -4.22 34.73
N LYS A 228 2.85 -5.55 34.50
CA LYS A 228 2.56 -6.55 35.56
C LYS A 228 3.72 -6.79 36.50
N ALA A 229 4.96 -6.59 36.08
CA ALA A 229 6.14 -6.79 36.93
C ALA A 229 6.39 -5.64 37.92
N ILE A 230 5.71 -4.50 37.74
CA ILE A 230 5.84 -3.30 38.60
C ILE A 230 4.73 -3.23 39.67
N LYS A 231 3.70 -4.07 39.53
CA LYS A 231 2.66 -4.27 40.57
C LYS A 231 3.00 -5.43 41.46
#